data_c1182e0c41d23fe134aa9a7c5d9bc36d
#
_entry.id   c1182e0c41d23fe134aa9a7c5d9bc36d
#
_cell.length_a   1.000
_cell.length_b   1.000
_cell.length_c   1.000
_cell.angle_alpha   90.00
_cell.angle_beta   90.00
_cell.angle_gamma   90.00
#
_symmetry.space_group_name_H-M   'P 1'
#
loop_
_entity.id
_entity.type
_entity.pdbx_description
1 polymer ?
#
loop_
_entity_poly.entity_id
_entity_poly.type
_entity_poly.pdbx_seq_one_letter_code
_entity_poly.pdbx_strand_id
1 'polypeptide(L)'
;MAARKKRSRVRLERAVIAVLVLCIGAELIYWFRHRGVPGADVSAPEWVEQDILPLNPYSRPGTPLETIDGVVVHYVGNPGTSAAANRSFFANLALTHETYASAHFVVGLEGEVLQCVPLAEIAYCSSQANDHTVSIEVCHADETGEFSAETMASLLRLTAWLCEEFDLAPADVIRHYDVTGKVCPKYYVDHPEAWEDFRSALRAARTQENPS
;
A
#
# COMPACT_ATOMS: atom_id res chain seq x y z
N MET A 1 32.07 56.83 -14.08
CA MET A 1 30.99 56.07 -14.81
C MET A 1 31.04 54.54 -14.58
N ALA A 2 32.15 53.87 -14.56
CA ALA A 2 32.29 52.39 -14.40
C ALA A 2 31.70 51.84 -13.10
N ALA A 3 31.94 52.45 -11.95
CA ALA A 3 31.45 51.98 -10.63
C ALA A 3 29.92 52.00 -10.51
N ARG A 4 29.22 52.95 -11.15
CA ARG A 4 27.79 53.04 -11.15
C ARG A 4 27.15 51.92 -12.01
N LYS A 5 27.81 51.57 -13.14
CA LYS A 5 27.39 50.50 -14.03
C LYS A 5 27.54 49.12 -13.37
N LYS A 6 28.63 48.91 -12.57
CA LYS A 6 28.88 47.66 -11.83
C LYS A 6 27.87 47.46 -10.71
N ARG A 7 27.48 48.51 -9.95
CA ARG A 7 26.44 48.42 -8.91
C ARG A 7 25.06 48.16 -9.48
N SER A 8 24.73 48.72 -10.63
CA SER A 8 23.46 48.42 -11.36
C SER A 8 23.37 46.96 -11.76
N ARG A 9 24.44 46.38 -12.31
CA ARG A 9 24.49 44.97 -12.75
C ARG A 9 24.31 44.01 -11.57
N VAL A 10 25.00 44.24 -10.44
CA VAL A 10 24.86 43.42 -9.22
C VAL A 10 23.42 43.50 -8.64
N ARG A 11 22.79 44.67 -8.70
CA ARG A 11 21.38 44.82 -8.26
C ARG A 11 20.42 44.04 -9.18
N LEU A 12 20.64 44.08 -10.49
CA LEU A 12 19.84 43.33 -11.45
C LEU A 12 20.03 41.81 -11.26
N GLU A 13 21.26 41.34 -11.09
CA GLU A 13 21.54 39.92 -10.84
C GLU A 13 20.84 39.42 -9.55
N ARG A 14 20.91 40.21 -8.47
CA ARG A 14 20.21 39.89 -7.21
C ARG A 14 18.69 39.89 -7.36
N ALA A 15 18.12 40.80 -8.14
CA ALA A 15 16.70 40.85 -8.42
C ALA A 15 16.27 39.63 -9.23
N VAL A 16 17.04 39.24 -10.24
CA VAL A 16 16.77 38.02 -11.05
C VAL A 16 16.83 36.75 -10.18
N ILE A 17 17.84 36.63 -9.33
CA ILE A 17 17.95 35.48 -8.41
C ILE A 17 16.75 35.43 -7.45
N ALA A 18 16.34 36.58 -6.88
CA ALA A 18 15.18 36.63 -5.99
C ALA A 18 13.88 36.20 -6.70
N VAL A 19 13.70 36.63 -7.94
CA VAL A 19 12.52 36.22 -8.76
C VAL A 19 12.58 34.71 -9.04
N LEU A 20 13.72 34.17 -9.42
CA LEU A 20 13.86 32.72 -9.66
C LEU A 20 13.57 31.89 -8.40
N VAL A 21 14.06 32.31 -7.23
CA VAL A 21 13.76 31.64 -5.96
C VAL A 21 12.27 31.70 -5.64
N LEU A 22 11.62 32.82 -5.88
CA LEU A 22 10.17 32.96 -5.69
C LEU A 22 9.37 32.07 -6.67
N CYS A 23 9.79 32.00 -7.93
CA CYS A 23 9.14 31.11 -8.92
C CYS A 23 9.30 29.64 -8.53
N ILE A 24 10.51 29.19 -8.18
CA ILE A 24 10.74 27.82 -7.73
C ILE A 24 9.94 27.52 -6.46
N GLY A 25 9.87 28.45 -5.52
CA GLY A 25 9.06 28.31 -4.32
C GLY A 25 7.58 28.21 -4.61
N ALA A 26 7.07 29.00 -5.57
CA ALA A 26 5.67 28.94 -6.01
C ALA A 26 5.35 27.62 -6.73
N GLU A 27 6.26 27.14 -7.59
CA GLU A 27 6.11 25.85 -8.27
C GLU A 27 6.11 24.68 -7.29
N LEU A 28 7.00 24.68 -6.29
CA LEU A 28 7.02 23.68 -5.23
C LEU A 28 5.73 23.69 -4.40
N ILE A 29 5.25 24.87 -4.01
CA ILE A 29 3.99 25.03 -3.28
C ILE A 29 2.81 24.56 -4.14
N TYR A 30 2.80 24.92 -5.43
CA TYR A 30 1.78 24.45 -6.38
C TYR A 30 1.81 22.94 -6.50
N TRP A 31 2.99 22.33 -6.69
CA TRP A 31 3.18 20.90 -6.79
C TRP A 31 2.74 20.16 -5.52
N PHE A 32 3.10 20.65 -4.31
CA PHE A 32 2.65 20.08 -3.04
C PHE A 32 1.13 20.21 -2.83
N ARG A 33 0.53 21.32 -3.25
CA ARG A 33 -0.94 21.51 -3.13
C ARG A 33 -1.76 20.71 -4.12
N HIS A 34 -1.17 20.32 -5.25
CA HIS A 34 -1.86 19.59 -6.33
C HIS A 34 -1.37 18.14 -6.44
N ARG A 35 -0.56 17.66 -5.50
CA ARG A 35 -0.35 16.24 -5.33
C ARG A 35 -1.69 15.62 -4.94
N GLY A 36 -2.27 14.84 -5.84
CA GLY A 36 -3.43 14.00 -5.55
C GLY A 36 -3.10 13.07 -4.38
N VAL A 37 -4.12 12.61 -3.68
CA VAL A 37 -3.95 11.56 -2.67
C VAL A 37 -3.43 10.31 -3.39
N PRO A 38 -2.34 9.68 -2.91
CA PRO A 38 -1.81 8.45 -3.53
C PRO A 38 -2.92 7.41 -3.70
N GLY A 39 -2.98 6.75 -4.85
CA GLY A 39 -3.98 5.73 -5.14
C GLY A 39 -5.40 6.22 -5.46
N ALA A 40 -5.66 7.54 -5.43
CA ALA A 40 -7.01 8.07 -5.69
C ALA A 40 -7.50 7.84 -7.13
N ASP A 41 -6.59 7.85 -8.08
CA ASP A 41 -6.88 7.65 -9.50
C ASP A 41 -6.68 6.19 -9.97
N VAL A 42 -6.33 5.28 -9.03
CA VAL A 42 -6.09 3.85 -9.32
C VAL A 42 -7.35 3.05 -9.04
N SER A 43 -7.82 2.36 -10.06
CA SER A 43 -8.94 1.43 -9.96
C SER A 43 -8.44 0.00 -9.90
N ALA A 44 -9.01 -0.80 -9.00
CA ALA A 44 -8.69 -2.23 -8.96
C ALA A 44 -9.06 -2.91 -10.29
N PRO A 45 -8.26 -3.91 -10.73
CA PRO A 45 -8.56 -4.69 -11.93
C PRO A 45 -9.91 -5.41 -11.85
N GLU A 46 -10.49 -5.76 -13.01
CA GLU A 46 -11.80 -6.42 -13.10
C GLU A 46 -11.88 -7.78 -12.37
N TRP A 47 -10.74 -8.44 -12.13
CA TRP A 47 -10.68 -9.71 -11.39
C TRP A 47 -10.68 -9.52 -9.87
N VAL A 48 -10.65 -8.28 -9.37
CA VAL A 48 -10.82 -7.93 -7.95
C VAL A 48 -12.26 -7.52 -7.71
N GLU A 49 -12.93 -8.22 -6.81
CA GLU A 49 -14.28 -7.84 -6.38
C GLU A 49 -14.20 -6.64 -5.41
N GLN A 50 -14.92 -5.58 -5.72
CA GLN A 50 -14.99 -4.40 -4.86
C GLN A 50 -16.17 -4.55 -3.88
N ASP A 51 -15.87 -4.84 -2.61
CA ASP A 51 -16.83 -4.84 -1.51
C ASP A 51 -16.37 -3.85 -0.42
N ILE A 52 -16.38 -2.59 -0.79
CA ILE A 52 -15.83 -1.49 0.01
C ILE A 52 -16.64 -1.33 1.31
N LEU A 53 -15.92 -1.24 2.44
CA LEU A 53 -16.51 -1.02 3.76
C LEU A 53 -17.20 0.35 3.82
N PRO A 54 -18.35 0.48 4.50
CA PRO A 54 -18.91 1.77 4.86
C PRO A 54 -17.96 2.57 5.74
N LEU A 55 -17.96 3.90 5.58
CA LEU A 55 -17.17 4.78 6.46
C LEU A 55 -17.58 4.59 7.93
N ASN A 56 -16.60 4.31 8.76
CA ASN A 56 -16.74 4.23 10.22
C ASN A 56 -15.38 4.34 10.91
N PRO A 57 -15.32 4.77 12.17
CA PRO A 57 -14.06 4.99 12.87
C PRO A 57 -13.20 3.74 13.09
N TYR A 58 -13.80 2.53 13.09
CA TYR A 58 -13.15 1.29 13.56
C TYR A 58 -12.51 0.45 12.45
N SER A 59 -12.99 0.57 11.20
CA SER A 59 -12.43 -0.20 10.09
C SER A 59 -12.19 0.61 8.81
N ARG A 60 -12.89 1.73 8.59
CA ARG A 60 -12.64 2.63 7.46
C ARG A 60 -12.87 4.08 7.89
N PRO A 61 -11.85 4.76 8.42
CA PRO A 61 -11.99 6.15 8.89
C PRO A 61 -12.10 7.16 7.75
N GLY A 62 -11.76 6.81 6.51
CA GLY A 62 -11.69 7.72 5.38
C GLY A 62 -10.49 8.67 5.43
N THR A 63 -9.48 8.35 6.23
CA THR A 63 -8.24 9.13 6.31
C THR A 63 -7.38 8.85 5.08
N PRO A 64 -6.91 9.88 4.35
CA PRO A 64 -6.04 9.67 3.20
C PRO A 64 -4.70 9.04 3.58
N LEU A 65 -4.15 8.18 2.70
CA LEU A 65 -2.76 7.76 2.75
C LEU A 65 -1.82 8.95 2.50
N GLU A 66 -0.70 8.99 3.17
CA GLU A 66 0.35 10.00 2.97
C GLU A 66 1.20 9.68 1.74
N THR A 67 1.61 8.41 1.62
CA THR A 67 2.34 7.84 0.48
C THR A 67 1.92 6.38 0.29
N ILE A 68 2.41 5.73 -0.78
CA ILE A 68 2.36 4.29 -0.94
C ILE A 68 3.79 3.82 -1.23
N ASP A 69 4.50 3.43 -0.16
CA ASP A 69 5.91 3.07 -0.21
C ASP A 69 6.12 1.55 -0.13
N GLY A 70 5.05 0.78 0.06
CA GLY A 70 5.14 -0.67 0.13
C GLY A 70 3.81 -1.38 0.29
N VAL A 71 3.89 -2.69 0.28
CA VAL A 71 2.78 -3.61 0.53
C VAL A 71 3.10 -4.47 1.72
N VAL A 72 2.19 -4.53 2.70
CA VAL A 72 2.33 -5.40 3.88
C VAL A 72 1.40 -6.59 3.77
N VAL A 73 1.99 -7.80 3.78
CA VAL A 73 1.26 -9.06 3.73
C VAL A 73 1.04 -9.58 5.15
N HIS A 74 -0.22 -9.93 5.41
CA HIS A 74 -0.71 -10.53 6.65
C HIS A 74 -1.34 -11.89 6.39
N TYR A 75 -1.70 -12.60 7.43
CA TYR A 75 -2.62 -13.72 7.42
C TYR A 75 -3.74 -13.44 8.41
N VAL A 76 -4.96 -13.88 8.12
CA VAL A 76 -6.14 -13.56 8.94
C VAL A 76 -6.08 -14.15 10.36
N GLY A 77 -5.18 -15.10 10.64
CA GLY A 77 -5.02 -15.72 11.96
C GLY A 77 -6.26 -16.48 12.46
N ASN A 78 -7.19 -16.76 11.57
CA ASN A 78 -8.45 -17.46 11.84
C ASN A 78 -8.67 -18.52 10.74
N PRO A 79 -8.15 -19.76 10.94
CA PRO A 79 -8.13 -20.79 9.92
C PRO A 79 -9.50 -21.14 9.36
N GLY A 80 -9.58 -21.41 8.04
CA GLY A 80 -10.77 -21.87 7.38
C GLY A 80 -11.85 -20.78 7.17
N THR A 81 -11.57 -19.51 7.48
CA THR A 81 -12.51 -18.42 7.21
C THR A 81 -12.36 -17.89 5.79
N SER A 82 -13.50 -17.58 5.14
CA SER A 82 -13.51 -16.99 3.80
C SER A 82 -13.17 -15.51 3.80
N ALA A 83 -12.82 -14.96 2.63
CA ALA A 83 -12.60 -13.52 2.44
C ALA A 83 -13.85 -12.72 2.83
N ALA A 84 -15.04 -13.16 2.46
CA ALA A 84 -16.30 -12.52 2.82
C ALA A 84 -16.57 -12.52 4.34
N ALA A 85 -16.17 -13.57 5.07
CA ALA A 85 -16.32 -13.63 6.51
C ALA A 85 -15.37 -12.61 7.20
N ASN A 86 -14.14 -12.50 6.75
CA ASN A 86 -13.17 -11.53 7.27
C ASN A 86 -13.59 -10.08 6.94
N ARG A 87 -14.09 -9.83 5.73
CA ARG A 87 -14.67 -8.52 5.36
C ARG A 87 -15.88 -8.19 6.26
N SER A 88 -16.74 -9.17 6.55
CA SER A 88 -17.89 -9.00 7.44
C SER A 88 -17.46 -8.70 8.88
N PHE A 89 -16.38 -9.33 9.36
CA PHE A 89 -15.78 -8.97 10.64
C PHE A 89 -15.40 -7.49 10.68
N PHE A 90 -14.68 -6.98 9.66
CA PHE A 90 -14.34 -5.56 9.57
C PHE A 90 -15.58 -4.65 9.59
N ALA A 91 -16.62 -5.00 8.86
CA ALA A 91 -17.87 -4.22 8.85
C ALA A 91 -18.55 -4.20 10.23
N ASN A 92 -18.56 -5.32 10.95
CA ASN A 92 -19.17 -5.44 12.26
C ASN A 92 -18.50 -4.61 13.34
N LEU A 93 -17.22 -4.24 13.17
CA LEU A 93 -16.52 -3.37 14.10
C LEU A 93 -17.20 -2.00 14.25
N ALA A 94 -17.93 -1.54 13.26
CA ALA A 94 -18.78 -0.34 13.37
C ALA A 94 -19.88 -0.45 14.41
N LEU A 95 -20.27 -1.68 14.79
CA LEU A 95 -21.31 -1.99 15.78
C LEU A 95 -20.72 -2.44 17.11
N THR A 96 -19.69 -3.29 17.07
CA THR A 96 -19.12 -3.91 18.28
C THR A 96 -18.12 -3.01 18.98
N HIS A 97 -17.41 -2.16 18.26
CA HIS A 97 -16.37 -1.25 18.76
C HIS A 97 -15.24 -1.94 19.54
N GLU A 98 -15.04 -3.24 19.32
CA GLU A 98 -14.12 -4.06 20.14
C GLU A 98 -12.63 -3.87 19.79
N THR A 99 -12.36 -3.44 18.56
CA THR A 99 -10.99 -3.17 18.07
C THR A 99 -11.01 -2.29 16.83
N TYR A 100 -9.83 -1.89 16.38
CA TYR A 100 -9.60 -1.24 15.08
C TYR A 100 -8.93 -2.25 14.16
N ALA A 101 -9.60 -2.66 13.08
CA ALA A 101 -9.03 -3.59 12.11
C ALA A 101 -9.68 -3.46 10.74
N SER A 102 -8.87 -3.52 9.69
CA SER A 102 -9.25 -3.64 8.28
C SER A 102 -8.02 -3.94 7.44
N ALA A 103 -8.24 -4.26 6.17
CA ALA A 103 -7.19 -4.35 5.15
C ALA A 103 -7.70 -3.72 3.85
N HIS A 104 -6.78 -3.32 2.96
CA HIS A 104 -7.17 -2.88 1.63
C HIS A 104 -7.73 -4.03 0.83
N PHE A 105 -7.07 -5.19 0.91
CA PHE A 105 -7.51 -6.41 0.22
C PHE A 105 -7.56 -7.60 1.17
N VAL A 106 -8.46 -8.52 0.86
CA VAL A 106 -8.50 -9.87 1.44
C VAL A 106 -8.42 -10.88 0.30
N VAL A 107 -7.43 -11.77 0.36
CA VAL A 107 -7.29 -12.91 -0.56
C VAL A 107 -7.89 -14.14 0.10
N GLY A 108 -8.87 -14.76 -0.54
CA GLY A 108 -9.61 -15.89 0.00
C GLY A 108 -8.98 -17.23 -0.23
N LEU A 109 -9.64 -18.28 0.29
CA LEU A 109 -9.16 -19.67 0.25
C LEU A 109 -9.13 -20.26 -1.16
N GLU A 110 -10.06 -19.85 -2.03
CA GLU A 110 -10.17 -20.29 -3.42
C GLU A 110 -9.48 -19.29 -4.39
N GLY A 111 -8.74 -18.33 -3.83
CA GLY A 111 -8.01 -17.31 -4.59
C GLY A 111 -8.87 -16.11 -5.01
N GLU A 112 -10.10 -15.98 -4.53
CA GLU A 112 -10.88 -14.75 -4.70
C GLU A 112 -10.21 -13.57 -4.01
N VAL A 113 -10.33 -12.38 -4.60
CA VAL A 113 -9.73 -11.15 -4.04
C VAL A 113 -10.82 -10.11 -3.83
N LEU A 114 -11.02 -9.70 -2.58
CA LEU A 114 -11.93 -8.62 -2.21
C LEU A 114 -11.15 -7.35 -1.91
N GLN A 115 -11.58 -6.21 -2.47
CA GLN A 115 -11.12 -4.89 -2.03
C GLN A 115 -12.08 -4.36 -0.97
N CYS A 116 -11.58 -4.11 0.23
CA CYS A 116 -12.38 -3.66 1.38
C CYS A 116 -12.19 -2.18 1.70
N VAL A 117 -11.00 -1.61 1.41
CA VAL A 117 -10.67 -0.20 1.63
C VAL A 117 -10.10 0.37 0.32
N PRO A 118 -10.50 1.59 -0.11
CA PRO A 118 -9.89 2.26 -1.25
C PRO A 118 -8.38 2.45 -1.07
N LEU A 119 -7.63 2.36 -2.17
CA LEU A 119 -6.16 2.55 -2.15
C LEU A 119 -5.71 3.96 -1.71
N ALA A 120 -6.62 4.93 -1.74
CA ALA A 120 -6.35 6.29 -1.30
C ALA A 120 -6.53 6.51 0.21
N GLU A 121 -7.01 5.50 0.94
CA GLU A 121 -7.36 5.60 2.36
C GLU A 121 -6.49 4.67 3.20
N ILE A 122 -6.27 5.00 4.47
CA ILE A 122 -5.58 4.09 5.39
C ILE A 122 -6.48 2.90 5.76
N ALA A 123 -5.86 1.73 5.93
CA ALA A 123 -6.47 0.57 6.58
C ALA A 123 -5.77 0.30 7.92
N TYR A 124 -6.52 -0.24 8.89
CA TYR A 124 -5.99 -0.57 10.22
C TYR A 124 -5.44 -2.00 10.26
N CYS A 125 -4.26 -2.24 9.71
CA CYS A 125 -3.66 -3.57 9.59
C CYS A 125 -2.20 -3.63 10.05
N SER A 126 -1.41 -2.64 9.67
CA SER A 126 0.06 -2.68 9.69
C SER A 126 0.67 -1.79 10.77
N SER A 127 -0.10 -1.41 11.79
CA SER A 127 0.37 -0.56 12.91
C SER A 127 0.95 0.77 12.43
N GLN A 128 2.24 1.05 12.71
CA GLN A 128 2.91 2.28 12.29
C GLN A 128 3.09 2.42 10.78
N ALA A 129 2.83 1.37 9.99
CA ALA A 129 2.91 1.44 8.54
C ALA A 129 1.54 1.69 7.86
N ASN A 130 0.48 1.95 8.64
CA ASN A 130 -0.87 2.15 8.10
C ASN A 130 -1.00 3.38 7.18
N ASP A 131 -0.17 4.41 7.39
CA ASP A 131 -0.26 5.71 6.71
C ASP A 131 0.51 5.75 5.37
N HIS A 132 1.32 4.72 5.08
CA HIS A 132 2.18 4.70 3.90
C HIS A 132 2.26 3.34 3.19
N THR A 133 1.39 2.36 3.54
CA THR A 133 1.40 1.04 2.88
C THR A 133 0.01 0.55 2.51
N VAL A 134 -0.05 -0.27 1.45
CA VAL A 134 -1.22 -1.09 1.13
C VAL A 134 -1.13 -2.41 1.91
N SER A 135 -2.19 -2.81 2.59
CA SER A 135 -2.25 -4.04 3.39
C SER A 135 -3.10 -5.11 2.71
N ILE A 136 -2.62 -6.36 2.78
CA ILE A 136 -3.30 -7.54 2.25
C ILE A 136 -3.44 -8.57 3.37
N GLU A 137 -4.66 -8.91 3.76
CA GLU A 137 -4.96 -10.06 4.60
C GLU A 137 -5.18 -11.29 3.75
N VAL A 138 -4.56 -12.42 4.11
CA VAL A 138 -4.59 -13.65 3.32
C VAL A 138 -5.21 -14.76 4.15
N CYS A 139 -6.25 -15.39 3.60
CA CYS A 139 -6.91 -16.55 4.21
C CYS A 139 -6.03 -17.79 4.11
N HIS A 140 -6.16 -18.67 5.08
CA HIS A 140 -5.45 -19.94 5.16
C HIS A 140 -6.36 -21.04 5.72
N ALA A 141 -6.10 -22.29 5.33
CA ALA A 141 -7.03 -23.38 5.62
C ALA A 141 -6.91 -23.92 7.05
N ASP A 142 -5.72 -23.93 7.62
CA ASP A 142 -5.42 -24.58 8.88
C ASP A 142 -4.44 -23.79 9.78
N GLU A 143 -4.11 -24.34 10.93
CA GLU A 143 -3.27 -23.71 11.97
C GLU A 143 -1.78 -23.50 11.55
N THR A 144 -1.33 -24.09 10.44
CA THR A 144 0.02 -23.85 9.92
C THR A 144 0.16 -22.41 9.41
N GLY A 145 -0.94 -21.84 8.87
CA GLY A 145 -0.94 -20.54 8.24
C GLY A 145 -0.33 -20.54 6.84
N GLU A 146 -0.12 -21.73 6.25
CA GLU A 146 0.34 -21.88 4.88
C GLU A 146 -0.80 -21.52 3.90
N PHE A 147 -0.46 -20.81 2.83
CA PHE A 147 -1.42 -20.44 1.81
C PHE A 147 -1.56 -21.56 0.76
N SER A 148 -2.79 -21.83 0.31
CA SER A 148 -3.01 -22.78 -0.79
C SER A 148 -2.34 -22.29 -2.08
N ALA A 149 -2.22 -23.16 -3.07
CA ALA A 149 -1.67 -22.79 -4.37
C ALA A 149 -2.50 -21.70 -5.06
N GLU A 150 -3.82 -21.78 -4.96
CA GLU A 150 -4.78 -20.82 -5.50
C GLU A 150 -4.66 -19.46 -4.81
N THR A 151 -4.64 -19.47 -3.47
CA THR A 151 -4.44 -18.27 -2.65
C THR A 151 -3.10 -17.61 -2.96
N MET A 152 -2.01 -18.41 -3.05
CA MET A 152 -0.67 -17.91 -3.38
C MET A 152 -0.59 -17.31 -4.78
N ALA A 153 -1.23 -17.94 -5.78
CA ALA A 153 -1.27 -17.42 -7.14
C ALA A 153 -1.98 -16.05 -7.20
N SER A 154 -3.08 -15.90 -6.47
CA SER A 154 -3.81 -14.63 -6.38
C SER A 154 -3.04 -13.57 -5.60
N LEU A 155 -2.38 -13.93 -4.50
CA LEU A 155 -1.48 -13.02 -3.77
C LEU A 155 -0.35 -12.52 -4.66
N LEU A 156 0.29 -13.42 -5.42
CA LEU A 156 1.36 -13.07 -6.35
C LEU A 156 0.86 -12.10 -7.43
N ARG A 157 -0.29 -12.39 -8.04
CA ARG A 157 -0.91 -11.53 -9.04
C ARG A 157 -1.26 -10.16 -8.49
N LEU A 158 -1.84 -10.09 -7.28
CA LEU A 158 -2.21 -8.85 -6.62
C LEU A 158 -0.98 -7.99 -6.28
N THR A 159 0.05 -8.61 -5.70
CA THR A 159 1.28 -7.90 -5.34
C THR A 159 2.06 -7.45 -6.58
N ALA A 160 2.08 -8.22 -7.66
CA ALA A 160 2.70 -7.81 -8.92
C ALA A 160 2.02 -6.56 -9.50
N TRP A 161 0.67 -6.57 -9.56
CA TRP A 161 -0.10 -5.40 -10.00
C TRP A 161 0.15 -4.17 -9.11
N LEU A 162 0.12 -4.31 -7.79
CA LEU A 162 0.41 -3.19 -6.88
C LEU A 162 1.83 -2.64 -7.07
N CYS A 163 2.81 -3.52 -7.28
CA CYS A 163 4.18 -3.11 -7.56
C CYS A 163 4.30 -2.33 -8.88
N GLU A 164 3.51 -2.68 -9.89
CA GLU A 164 3.49 -1.95 -11.17
C GLU A 164 2.82 -0.59 -11.02
N GLU A 165 1.65 -0.52 -10.42
CA GLU A 165 0.88 0.70 -10.24
C GLU A 165 1.60 1.78 -9.41
N PHE A 166 2.38 1.36 -8.41
CA PHE A 166 3.04 2.27 -7.48
C PHE A 166 4.56 2.32 -7.60
N ASP A 167 5.12 1.75 -8.68
CA ASP A 167 6.57 1.67 -8.94
C ASP A 167 7.37 1.09 -7.76
N LEU A 168 6.81 0.07 -7.10
CA LEU A 168 7.43 -0.59 -5.95
C LEU A 168 8.37 -1.71 -6.42
N ALA A 169 9.50 -1.87 -5.73
CA ALA A 169 10.34 -3.03 -5.91
C ALA A 169 9.75 -4.26 -5.20
N PRO A 170 10.05 -5.50 -5.63
CA PRO A 170 9.68 -6.70 -4.86
C PRO A 170 10.21 -6.73 -3.42
N ALA A 171 11.20 -5.91 -3.10
CA ALA A 171 11.71 -5.73 -1.76
C ALA A 171 10.78 -4.91 -0.86
N ASP A 172 9.92 -4.08 -1.45
CA ASP A 172 8.95 -3.23 -0.75
C ASP A 172 7.67 -4.01 -0.40
N VAL A 173 7.55 -5.26 -0.87
CA VAL A 173 6.56 -6.24 -0.39
C VAL A 173 7.13 -6.95 0.83
N ILE A 174 6.60 -6.63 1.99
CA ILE A 174 7.10 -7.05 3.30
C ILE A 174 6.01 -7.76 4.11
N ARG A 175 6.40 -8.46 5.16
CA ARG A 175 5.49 -9.10 6.12
C ARG A 175 5.15 -8.12 7.26
N HIS A 176 4.05 -8.31 7.93
CA HIS A 176 3.77 -7.60 9.18
C HIS A 176 4.89 -7.82 10.22
N TYR A 177 5.52 -9.00 10.19
CA TYR A 177 6.70 -9.31 11.01
C TYR A 177 7.83 -8.29 10.80
N ASP A 178 8.07 -7.88 9.57
CA ASP A 178 9.16 -6.95 9.23
C ASP A 178 8.86 -5.51 9.72
N VAL A 179 7.58 -5.20 9.99
CA VAL A 179 7.15 -3.90 10.56
C VAL A 179 7.25 -3.89 12.08
N THR A 180 6.78 -4.95 12.76
CA THR A 180 6.55 -4.92 14.22
C THR A 180 7.21 -6.06 15.00
N GLY A 181 7.74 -7.09 14.33
CA GLY A 181 8.19 -8.33 14.95
C GLY A 181 7.06 -9.30 15.32
N LYS A 182 5.78 -8.96 15.04
CA LYS A 182 4.65 -9.88 15.22
C LYS A 182 4.79 -11.07 14.26
N VAL A 183 4.56 -12.29 14.75
CA VAL A 183 4.60 -13.51 13.90
C VAL A 183 3.38 -13.48 12.95
N CYS A 184 3.53 -12.78 11.83
CA CYS A 184 2.51 -12.58 10.81
C CYS A 184 3.15 -12.24 9.45
N PRO A 185 2.85 -12.97 8.36
CA PRO A 185 2.09 -14.22 8.31
C PRO A 185 2.88 -15.38 8.97
N LYS A 186 2.20 -16.18 9.79
CA LYS A 186 2.86 -17.18 10.63
C LYS A 186 3.78 -18.11 9.86
N TYR A 187 3.26 -18.82 8.85
CA TYR A 187 4.02 -19.80 8.08
C TYR A 187 5.30 -19.19 7.46
N TYR A 188 5.20 -17.99 6.93
CA TYR A 188 6.29 -17.27 6.24
C TYR A 188 7.28 -16.57 7.20
N VAL A 189 6.98 -16.56 8.49
CA VAL A 189 7.92 -16.18 9.54
C VAL A 189 8.66 -17.42 10.04
N ASP A 190 7.94 -18.53 10.23
CA ASP A 190 8.50 -19.80 10.66
C ASP A 190 9.35 -20.47 9.55
N HIS A 191 9.04 -20.18 8.27
CA HIS A 191 9.70 -20.69 7.07
C HIS A 191 10.20 -19.53 6.19
N PRO A 192 11.30 -18.87 6.54
CA PRO A 192 11.80 -17.69 5.79
C PRO A 192 12.18 -18.02 4.34
N GLU A 193 12.55 -19.26 4.03
CA GLU A 193 12.78 -19.74 2.67
C GLU A 193 11.52 -19.63 1.80
N ALA A 194 10.33 -19.97 2.34
CA ALA A 194 9.07 -19.86 1.61
C ALA A 194 8.73 -18.39 1.29
N TRP A 195 9.11 -17.45 2.16
CA TRP A 195 8.99 -16.03 1.88
C TRP A 195 9.92 -15.56 0.75
N GLU A 196 11.16 -16.04 0.74
CA GLU A 196 12.10 -15.71 -0.34
C GLU A 196 11.70 -16.36 -1.69
N ASP A 197 11.07 -17.53 -1.67
CA ASP A 197 10.49 -18.17 -2.86
C ASP A 197 9.36 -17.30 -3.43
N PHE A 198 8.45 -16.80 -2.58
CA PHE A 198 7.42 -15.87 -2.98
C PHE A 198 8.02 -14.59 -3.60
N ARG A 199 9.01 -13.97 -2.96
CA ARG A 199 9.68 -12.77 -3.47
C ARG A 199 10.41 -13.03 -4.79
N SER A 200 10.95 -14.23 -4.96
CA SER A 200 11.60 -14.64 -6.21
C SER A 200 10.59 -14.80 -7.34
N ALA A 201 9.43 -15.40 -7.06
CA ALA A 201 8.32 -15.49 -8.00
C ALA A 201 7.81 -14.10 -8.41
N LEU A 202 7.70 -13.19 -7.45
CA LEU A 202 7.28 -11.79 -7.71
C LEU A 202 8.28 -11.06 -8.61
N ARG A 203 9.60 -11.24 -8.40
CA ARG A 203 10.63 -10.71 -9.31
C ARG A 203 10.48 -11.25 -10.73
N ALA A 204 10.22 -12.56 -10.86
CA ALA A 204 10.05 -13.20 -12.15
C ALA A 204 8.80 -12.72 -12.90
N ALA A 205 7.67 -12.54 -12.19
CA ALA A 205 6.42 -12.04 -12.76
C ALA A 205 6.62 -10.65 -13.39
N ARG A 206 7.26 -9.71 -12.68
CA ARG A 206 7.54 -8.35 -13.19
C ARG A 206 8.47 -8.33 -14.42
N THR A 207 9.40 -9.27 -14.51
CA THR A 207 10.34 -9.34 -15.66
C THR A 207 9.65 -9.81 -16.95
N GLN A 208 8.58 -10.60 -16.84
CA GLN A 208 7.82 -11.09 -18.00
C GLN A 208 6.88 -10.02 -18.57
N GLU A 209 6.41 -9.09 -17.77
CA GLU A 209 5.53 -7.99 -18.21
C GLU A 209 6.29 -6.81 -18.83
N ASN A 210 7.61 -6.68 -18.56
CA ASN A 210 8.50 -5.70 -19.17
C ASN A 210 9.69 -6.35 -19.91
N PRO A 211 9.48 -7.00 -21.07
CA PRO A 211 10.60 -7.44 -21.91
C PRO A 211 11.29 -6.21 -22.51
N SER A 212 12.50 -5.94 -22.07
CA SER A 212 13.41 -4.86 -22.54
C SER A 212 13.70 -4.93 -24.04
#